data_cadc0125fd2c2dcd2254f186007b9b84
#
_entry.id   cadc0125fd2c2dcd2254f186007b9b84
#
_cell.length_a   1.000
_cell.length_b   1.000
_cell.length_c   1.000
_cell.angle_alpha   90.00
_cell.angle_beta   90.00
_cell.angle_gamma   90.00
#
_symmetry.space_group_name_H-M   'P 1'
#
loop_
_entity.id
_entity.type
_entity.pdbx_description
1 polymer ?
#
loop_
_entity_poly.entity_id
_entity_poly.type
_entity_poly.pdbx_seq_one_letter_code
_entity_poly.pdbx_strand_id
1 'polypeptide(L)'
;GGAFKNSSNLLARNREIEELEKRVDQTKTKLKELRARKDDIATAIALGEEDIAATKTLLQEKYIEQNTAQISVDRADQQKKESANVYEDLRTENAEIEKQLEEINQGKKDIAAQLEASKQREEQLEKENSSYSEILEKQGVLEQEASHKAAAISLELANITKTAEFAIE
;
A
#
# COMPACT_ATOMS: atom_id res chain seq x y z
N GLY A 1 49.27 37.08 -109.02
CA GLY A 1 48.98 36.50 -108.04
C GLY A 1 49.33 36.57 -106.57
N GLY A 2 50.44 37.20 -106.08
CA GLY A 2 50.80 37.19 -104.63
C GLY A 2 49.90 38.03 -103.72
N ALA A 3 49.32 39.14 -104.27
CA ALA A 3 48.41 40.05 -103.50
C ALA A 3 47.09 39.36 -103.16
N PHE A 4 46.56 38.49 -104.04
CA PHE A 4 45.29 37.84 -103.87
C PHE A 4 45.39 36.72 -102.80
N LYS A 5 46.50 35.99 -102.71
CA LYS A 5 46.78 35.00 -101.67
C LYS A 5 46.92 35.64 -100.26
N ASN A 6 47.61 36.77 -100.18
CA ASN A 6 47.74 37.54 -98.93
C ASN A 6 46.41 38.09 -98.41
N SER A 7 45.57 38.59 -99.29
CA SER A 7 44.26 39.08 -98.97
C SER A 7 43.33 37.93 -98.44
N SER A 8 43.35 36.79 -99.11
CA SER A 8 42.61 35.58 -98.66
C SER A 8 43.08 35.05 -97.34
N ASN A 9 44.41 35.03 -97.08
CA ASN A 9 45.00 34.64 -95.85
C ASN A 9 44.64 35.60 -94.62
N LEU A 10 44.56 36.90 -94.94
CA LEU A 10 44.16 37.89 -93.95
C LEU A 10 42.70 37.75 -93.53
N LEU A 11 41.82 37.51 -94.51
CA LEU A 11 40.40 37.24 -94.25
C LEU A 11 40.21 35.92 -93.43
N ALA A 12 40.95 34.89 -93.76
CA ALA A 12 40.89 33.68 -92.99
C ALA A 12 41.36 33.84 -91.50
N ARG A 13 42.46 34.60 -91.34
CA ARG A 13 42.97 34.93 -89.99
C ARG A 13 41.95 35.80 -89.18
N ASN A 14 41.36 36.74 -89.82
CA ASN A 14 40.33 37.58 -89.16
C ASN A 14 39.12 36.78 -88.70
N ARG A 15 38.64 35.84 -89.48
CA ARG A 15 37.60 34.90 -89.08
C ARG A 15 38.02 34.00 -87.92
N GLU A 16 39.19 33.56 -87.94
CA GLU A 16 39.76 32.73 -86.88
C GLU A 16 39.88 33.53 -85.59
N ILE A 17 40.27 34.78 -85.61
CA ILE A 17 40.31 35.67 -84.51
C ILE A 17 38.90 35.93 -83.94
N GLU A 18 37.92 36.21 -84.79
CA GLU A 18 36.52 36.44 -84.39
C GLU A 18 35.95 35.17 -83.71
N GLU A 19 36.24 33.96 -84.23
CA GLU A 19 35.81 32.73 -83.64
C GLU A 19 36.47 32.50 -82.28
N LEU A 20 37.77 32.78 -82.12
CA LEU A 20 38.46 32.71 -80.84
C LEU A 20 37.95 33.68 -79.82
N GLU A 21 37.68 34.95 -80.21
CA GLU A 21 37.07 35.93 -79.31
C GLU A 21 35.70 35.50 -78.83
N LYS A 22 34.87 34.95 -79.71
CA LYS A 22 33.58 34.39 -79.36
C LYS A 22 33.68 33.22 -78.39
N ARG A 23 34.62 32.34 -78.61
CA ARG A 23 34.90 31.19 -77.70
C ARG A 23 35.41 31.65 -76.34
N VAL A 24 36.28 32.68 -76.30
CA VAL A 24 36.75 33.29 -75.06
C VAL A 24 35.60 33.91 -74.29
N ASP A 25 34.69 34.64 -74.92
CA ASP A 25 33.53 35.24 -74.26
C ASP A 25 32.55 34.17 -73.73
N GLN A 26 32.29 33.12 -74.53
CA GLN A 26 31.48 31.97 -74.08
C GLN A 26 32.09 31.28 -72.91
N THR A 27 33.43 31.10 -72.92
CA THR A 27 34.16 30.48 -71.79
C THR A 27 34.11 31.35 -70.52
N LYS A 28 34.27 32.68 -70.68
CA LYS A 28 34.12 33.63 -69.57
C LYS A 28 32.73 33.57 -68.95
N THR A 29 31.68 33.52 -69.77
CA THR A 29 30.31 33.43 -69.32
C THR A 29 30.10 32.11 -68.57
N LYS A 30 30.55 30.95 -69.09
CA LYS A 30 30.49 29.67 -68.39
C LYS A 30 31.27 29.67 -67.09
N LEU A 31 32.43 30.29 -67.06
CA LEU A 31 33.23 30.37 -65.83
C LEU A 31 32.49 31.19 -64.76
N LYS A 32 31.85 32.30 -65.14
CA LYS A 32 31.03 33.10 -64.23
C LYS A 32 29.84 32.33 -63.67
N GLU A 33 29.12 31.60 -64.51
CA GLU A 33 28.00 30.72 -64.10
C GLU A 33 28.46 29.60 -63.16
N LEU A 34 29.59 28.95 -63.47
CA LEU A 34 30.17 27.89 -62.62
C LEU A 34 30.62 28.42 -61.26
N ARG A 35 31.17 29.61 -61.19
CA ARG A 35 31.53 30.27 -59.93
C ARG A 35 30.31 30.58 -59.11
N ALA A 36 29.25 31.11 -59.73
CA ALA A 36 27.97 31.36 -59.04
C ALA A 36 27.37 30.05 -58.49
N ARG A 37 27.35 29.00 -59.28
CA ARG A 37 26.90 27.64 -58.79
C ARG A 37 27.76 27.11 -57.67
N LYS A 38 29.06 27.27 -57.74
CA LYS A 38 29.98 26.86 -56.65
C LYS A 38 29.65 27.60 -55.35
N ASP A 39 29.41 28.91 -55.42
CA ASP A 39 29.06 29.71 -54.27
C ASP A 39 27.67 29.31 -53.68
N ASP A 40 26.69 29.08 -54.54
CA ASP A 40 25.37 28.57 -54.10
C ASP A 40 25.46 27.19 -53.44
N ILE A 41 26.26 26.29 -54.01
CA ILE A 41 26.48 24.96 -53.42
C ILE A 41 27.20 25.11 -52.07
N ALA A 42 28.21 25.95 -51.93
CA ALA A 42 28.91 26.18 -50.68
C ALA A 42 27.98 26.71 -49.62
N THR A 43 27.11 27.63 -49.97
CA THR A 43 26.06 28.16 -49.06
C THR A 43 25.08 27.07 -48.64
N ALA A 44 24.63 26.23 -49.56
CA ALA A 44 23.72 25.12 -49.25
C ALA A 44 24.38 24.07 -48.35
N ILE A 45 25.67 23.79 -48.55
CA ILE A 45 26.42 22.89 -47.66
C ILE A 45 26.51 23.47 -46.25
N ALA A 46 26.86 24.75 -46.12
CA ALA A 46 26.98 25.39 -44.80
C ALA A 46 25.64 25.36 -44.04
N LEU A 47 24.50 25.67 -44.72
CA LEU A 47 23.17 25.58 -44.13
C LEU A 47 22.80 24.13 -43.75
N GLY A 48 23.17 23.15 -44.60
CA GLY A 48 22.95 21.75 -44.30
C GLY A 48 23.73 21.26 -43.09
N GLU A 49 24.98 21.69 -42.93
CA GLU A 49 25.82 21.38 -41.78
C GLU A 49 25.24 21.97 -40.49
N GLU A 50 24.73 23.21 -40.56
CA GLU A 50 24.05 23.85 -39.42
C GLU A 50 22.77 23.10 -39.03
N ASP A 51 21.95 22.71 -40.00
CA ASP A 51 20.76 21.91 -39.76
C ASP A 51 21.07 20.54 -39.13
N ILE A 52 22.13 19.89 -39.61
CA ILE A 52 22.60 18.62 -39.03
C ILE A 52 23.03 18.82 -37.56
N ALA A 53 23.78 19.88 -37.28
CA ALA A 53 24.23 20.18 -35.92
C ALA A 53 23.02 20.45 -35.00
N ALA A 54 22.06 21.25 -35.43
CA ALA A 54 20.84 21.54 -34.68
C ALA A 54 20.00 20.27 -34.44
N THR A 55 19.86 19.44 -35.46
CA THR A 55 19.13 18.17 -35.36
C THR A 55 19.80 17.20 -34.39
N LYS A 56 21.12 17.10 -34.40
CA LYS A 56 21.86 16.26 -33.43
C LYS A 56 21.62 16.73 -31.98
N THR A 57 21.66 18.03 -31.75
CA THR A 57 21.40 18.61 -30.43
C THR A 57 19.97 18.28 -29.96
N LEU A 58 19.00 18.49 -30.83
CA LEU A 58 17.60 18.16 -30.54
C LEU A 58 17.40 16.67 -30.27
N LEU A 59 18.07 15.81 -31.03
CA LEU A 59 18.01 14.37 -30.82
C LEU A 59 18.57 13.97 -29.45
N GLN A 60 19.67 14.55 -29.03
CA GLN A 60 20.24 14.32 -27.69
C GLN A 60 19.28 14.75 -26.59
N GLU A 61 18.65 15.93 -26.72
CA GLU A 61 17.66 16.39 -25.76
C GLU A 61 16.48 15.42 -25.66
N LYS A 62 15.99 14.95 -26.79
CA LYS A 62 14.88 13.99 -26.85
C LYS A 62 15.25 12.61 -26.24
N TYR A 63 16.47 12.17 -26.41
CA TYR A 63 16.94 10.96 -25.74
C TYR A 63 16.98 11.11 -24.22
N ILE A 64 17.42 12.27 -23.73
CA ILE A 64 17.43 12.56 -22.28
C ILE A 64 15.99 12.60 -21.74
N GLU A 65 15.08 13.30 -22.44
CA GLU A 65 13.66 13.34 -22.07
C GLU A 65 13.03 11.94 -22.04
N GLN A 66 13.29 11.13 -23.05
CA GLN A 66 12.78 9.76 -23.14
C GLN A 66 13.31 8.89 -21.99
N ASN A 67 14.60 8.98 -21.70
CA ASN A 67 15.19 8.22 -20.59
C ASN A 67 14.62 8.63 -19.24
N THR A 68 14.45 9.93 -19.02
CA THR A 68 13.83 10.48 -17.81
C THR A 68 12.39 10.01 -17.66
N ALA A 69 11.62 10.04 -18.74
CA ALA A 69 10.25 9.53 -18.75
C ALA A 69 10.20 8.03 -18.46
N GLN A 70 11.09 7.23 -19.05
CA GLN A 70 11.17 5.80 -18.79
C GLN A 70 11.48 5.49 -17.32
N ILE A 71 12.45 6.18 -16.72
CA ILE A 71 12.77 6.03 -15.30
C ILE A 71 11.55 6.39 -14.42
N SER A 72 10.79 7.41 -14.80
CA SER A 72 9.59 7.79 -14.05
C SER A 72 8.50 6.72 -14.14
N VAL A 73 8.31 6.13 -15.31
CA VAL A 73 7.37 5.01 -15.51
C VAL A 73 7.78 3.79 -14.68
N ASP A 74 9.06 3.40 -14.76
CA ASP A 74 9.58 2.25 -14.01
C ASP A 74 9.41 2.45 -12.49
N ARG A 75 9.66 3.66 -12.01
CA ARG A 75 9.44 4.01 -10.59
C ARG A 75 7.96 3.93 -10.20
N ALA A 76 7.07 4.45 -11.05
CA ALA A 76 5.64 4.38 -10.80
C ALA A 76 5.13 2.93 -10.79
N ASP A 77 5.61 2.10 -11.70
CA ASP A 77 5.30 0.66 -11.73
C ASP A 77 5.80 -0.07 -10.48
N GLN A 78 7.00 0.26 -10.02
CA GLN A 78 7.54 -0.30 -8.78
C GLN A 78 6.69 0.10 -7.57
N GLN A 79 6.35 1.39 -7.44
CA GLN A 79 5.48 1.87 -6.37
C GLN A 79 4.10 1.22 -6.40
N LYS A 80 3.54 1.01 -7.58
CA LYS A 80 2.27 0.31 -7.75
C LYS A 80 2.33 -1.12 -7.25
N LYS A 81 3.40 -1.86 -7.56
CA LYS A 81 3.61 -3.23 -7.07
C LYS A 81 3.76 -3.27 -5.55
N GLU A 82 4.56 -2.37 -4.98
CA GLU A 82 4.75 -2.28 -3.54
C GLU A 82 3.44 -1.95 -2.82
N SER A 83 2.66 -0.99 -3.34
CA SER A 83 1.35 -0.65 -2.79
C SER A 83 0.35 -1.79 -2.89
N ALA A 84 0.37 -2.56 -3.98
CA ALA A 84 -0.48 -3.74 -4.13
C ALA A 84 -0.14 -4.82 -3.08
N ASN A 85 1.14 -5.07 -2.83
CA ASN A 85 1.59 -6.02 -1.81
C ASN A 85 1.16 -5.57 -0.39
N VAL A 86 1.39 -4.29 -0.05
CA VAL A 86 0.94 -3.72 1.23
C VAL A 86 -0.57 -3.83 1.40
N TYR A 87 -1.33 -3.58 0.34
CA TYR A 87 -2.80 -3.72 0.36
C TYR A 87 -3.24 -5.16 0.65
N GLU A 88 -2.62 -6.16 0.02
CA GLU A 88 -2.93 -7.57 0.28
C GLU A 88 -2.55 -8.00 1.70
N ASP A 89 -1.41 -7.54 2.21
CA ASP A 89 -0.99 -7.79 3.59
C ASP A 89 -1.99 -7.21 4.59
N LEU A 90 -2.38 -5.95 4.41
CA LEU A 90 -3.39 -5.28 5.25
C LEU A 90 -4.76 -5.95 5.16
N ARG A 91 -5.15 -6.44 3.99
CA ARG A 91 -6.40 -7.19 3.80
C ARG A 91 -6.39 -8.48 4.60
N THR A 92 -5.27 -9.20 4.57
CA THR A 92 -5.09 -10.44 5.34
C THR A 92 -5.13 -10.16 6.84
N GLU A 93 -4.43 -9.14 7.30
CA GLU A 93 -4.43 -8.72 8.70
C GLU A 93 -5.83 -8.30 9.18
N ASN A 94 -6.56 -7.55 8.37
CA ASN A 94 -7.95 -7.17 8.66
C ASN A 94 -8.86 -8.39 8.82
N ALA A 95 -8.75 -9.37 7.93
CA ALA A 95 -9.53 -10.59 8.02
C ALA A 95 -9.23 -11.38 9.31
N GLU A 96 -7.98 -11.42 9.74
CA GLU A 96 -7.60 -12.06 11.01
C GLU A 96 -8.13 -11.28 12.22
N ILE A 97 -8.08 -9.95 12.20
CA ILE A 97 -8.65 -9.09 13.26
C ILE A 97 -10.17 -9.28 13.35
N GLU A 98 -10.87 -9.33 12.23
CA GLU A 98 -12.32 -9.59 12.22
C GLU A 98 -12.67 -10.94 12.86
N LYS A 99 -11.89 -11.98 12.55
CA LYS A 99 -12.04 -13.29 13.18
C LYS A 99 -11.81 -13.27 14.68
N GLN A 100 -10.75 -12.60 15.15
CA GLN A 100 -10.46 -12.43 16.57
C GLN A 100 -11.57 -11.64 17.28
N LEU A 101 -12.12 -10.61 16.67
CA LEU A 101 -13.26 -9.86 17.22
C LEU A 101 -14.50 -10.74 17.39
N GLU A 102 -14.79 -11.60 16.42
CA GLU A 102 -15.91 -12.55 16.53
C GLU A 102 -15.70 -13.55 17.67
N GLU A 103 -14.48 -14.11 17.80
CA GLU A 103 -14.11 -15.02 18.90
C GLU A 103 -14.25 -14.33 20.27
N ILE A 104 -13.78 -13.08 20.39
CA ILE A 104 -13.91 -12.30 21.63
C ILE A 104 -15.37 -12.01 21.94
N ASN A 105 -16.18 -11.65 20.93
CA ASN A 105 -17.60 -11.39 21.13
C ASN A 105 -18.35 -12.64 21.57
N GLN A 106 -18.02 -13.82 21.01
CA GLN A 106 -18.59 -15.09 21.45
C GLN A 106 -18.17 -15.42 22.88
N GLY A 107 -16.90 -15.29 23.20
CA GLY A 107 -16.38 -15.47 24.57
C GLY A 107 -17.05 -14.55 25.59
N LYS A 108 -17.31 -13.32 25.21
CA LYS A 108 -18.04 -12.35 26.03
C LYS A 108 -19.49 -12.78 26.35
N LYS A 109 -20.19 -13.34 25.35
CA LYS A 109 -21.54 -13.89 25.53
C LYS A 109 -21.52 -15.11 26.48
N ASP A 110 -20.54 -15.99 26.29
CA ASP A 110 -20.39 -17.19 27.13
C ASP A 110 -20.11 -16.84 28.57
N ILE A 111 -19.21 -15.87 28.82
CA ILE A 111 -18.91 -15.37 30.18
C ILE A 111 -20.13 -14.71 30.80
N ALA A 112 -20.91 -13.93 30.05
CA ALA A 112 -22.12 -13.32 30.54
C ALA A 112 -23.17 -14.36 30.95
N ALA A 113 -23.33 -15.43 30.17
CA ALA A 113 -24.21 -16.55 30.52
C ALA A 113 -23.73 -17.31 31.77
N GLN A 114 -22.44 -17.55 31.91
CA GLN A 114 -21.86 -18.19 33.09
C GLN A 114 -22.03 -17.33 34.35
N LEU A 115 -21.84 -16.01 34.22
CA LEU A 115 -22.04 -15.08 35.33
C LEU A 115 -23.51 -15.07 35.83
N GLU A 116 -24.44 -15.09 34.89
CA GLU A 116 -25.87 -15.14 35.23
C GLU A 116 -26.24 -16.47 35.91
N ALA A 117 -25.74 -17.58 35.40
CA ALA A 117 -25.92 -18.91 36.01
C ALA A 117 -25.32 -18.96 37.43
N SER A 118 -24.12 -18.38 37.64
CA SER A 118 -23.49 -18.28 38.95
C SER A 118 -24.33 -17.44 39.94
N LYS A 119 -24.87 -16.30 39.54
CA LYS A 119 -25.74 -15.49 40.39
C LYS A 119 -27.01 -16.25 40.80
N GLN A 120 -27.63 -16.94 39.87
CA GLN A 120 -28.81 -17.75 40.17
C GLN A 120 -28.48 -18.87 41.17
N ARG A 121 -27.31 -19.50 41.06
CA ARG A 121 -26.83 -20.52 42.00
C ARG A 121 -26.55 -19.94 43.37
N GLU A 122 -25.93 -18.78 43.41
CA GLU A 122 -25.68 -18.05 44.67
C GLU A 122 -26.99 -17.73 45.40
N GLU A 123 -27.99 -17.14 44.70
CA GLU A 123 -29.30 -16.91 45.29
C GLU A 123 -29.98 -18.17 45.80
N GLN A 124 -29.87 -19.30 45.07
CA GLN A 124 -30.40 -20.58 45.52
C GLN A 124 -29.71 -21.07 46.77
N LEU A 125 -28.38 -20.99 46.85
CA LEU A 125 -27.59 -21.39 48.01
C LEU A 125 -27.90 -20.50 49.22
N GLU A 126 -28.10 -19.20 49.03
CA GLU A 126 -28.52 -18.31 50.12
C GLU A 126 -29.88 -18.68 50.71
N LYS A 127 -30.86 -19.04 49.86
CA LYS A 127 -32.15 -19.54 50.30
C LYS A 127 -32.05 -20.86 51.05
N GLU A 128 -31.29 -21.79 50.53
CA GLU A 128 -31.04 -23.07 51.20
C GLU A 128 -30.33 -22.89 52.56
N ASN A 129 -29.36 -21.98 52.59
CA ASN A 129 -28.60 -21.69 53.83
C ASN A 129 -29.49 -21.04 54.90
N SER A 130 -30.33 -20.09 54.46
CA SER A 130 -31.35 -19.49 55.35
C SER A 130 -32.30 -20.53 55.90
N SER A 131 -32.80 -21.44 55.06
CA SER A 131 -33.68 -22.54 55.51
C SER A 131 -33.01 -23.47 56.49
N TYR A 132 -31.78 -23.86 56.26
CA TYR A 132 -30.99 -24.68 57.21
C TYR A 132 -30.73 -23.97 58.54
N SER A 133 -30.46 -22.65 58.50
CA SER A 133 -30.30 -21.86 59.72
C SER A 133 -31.58 -21.84 60.59
N GLU A 134 -32.75 -21.69 59.94
CA GLU A 134 -34.03 -21.79 60.66
C GLU A 134 -34.27 -23.19 61.28
N ILE A 135 -33.93 -24.26 60.58
CA ILE A 135 -34.05 -25.61 61.07
C ILE A 135 -33.13 -25.82 62.27
N LEU A 136 -31.87 -25.37 62.21
CA LEU A 136 -30.91 -25.47 63.31
C LEU A 136 -31.37 -24.69 64.53
N GLU A 137 -31.95 -23.48 64.34
CA GLU A 137 -32.50 -22.71 65.46
C GLU A 137 -33.67 -23.42 66.14
N LYS A 138 -34.61 -23.96 65.35
CA LYS A 138 -35.71 -24.76 65.89
C LYS A 138 -35.24 -26.00 66.65
N GLN A 139 -34.23 -26.72 66.08
CA GLN A 139 -33.64 -27.86 66.78
C GLN A 139 -32.97 -27.47 68.08
N GLY A 140 -32.25 -26.34 68.10
CA GLY A 140 -31.63 -25.81 69.32
C GLY A 140 -32.66 -25.52 70.42
N VAL A 141 -33.82 -24.93 70.06
CA VAL A 141 -34.90 -24.71 71.00
C VAL A 141 -35.49 -26.00 71.51
N LEU A 142 -35.73 -26.97 70.64
CA LEU A 142 -36.26 -28.30 71.04
C LEU A 142 -35.27 -29.04 71.97
N GLU A 143 -33.99 -28.98 71.67
CA GLU A 143 -32.94 -29.55 72.50
C GLU A 143 -32.88 -28.94 73.92
N GLN A 144 -33.02 -27.60 74.01
CA GLN A 144 -33.09 -26.94 75.31
C GLN A 144 -34.35 -27.32 76.09
N GLU A 145 -35.51 -27.38 75.47
CA GLU A 145 -36.75 -27.83 76.06
C GLU A 145 -36.64 -29.27 76.56
N ALA A 146 -36.08 -30.16 75.78
CA ALA A 146 -35.85 -31.55 76.20
C ALA A 146 -34.86 -31.64 77.36
N SER A 147 -33.82 -30.84 77.38
CA SER A 147 -32.85 -30.76 78.48
C SER A 147 -33.48 -30.27 79.78
N HIS A 148 -34.33 -29.24 79.67
CA HIS A 148 -35.08 -28.74 80.80
C HIS A 148 -36.06 -29.75 81.39
N LYS A 149 -36.79 -30.47 80.55
CA LYS A 149 -37.68 -31.55 80.97
C LYS A 149 -36.92 -32.71 81.67
N ALA A 150 -35.81 -33.09 81.07
CA ALA A 150 -34.98 -34.13 81.67
C ALA A 150 -34.47 -33.68 83.04
N ALA A 151 -34.02 -32.48 83.24
CA ALA A 151 -33.58 -31.92 84.48
C ALA A 151 -34.73 -31.89 85.53
N ALA A 152 -35.91 -31.47 85.13
CA ALA A 152 -37.10 -31.44 85.97
C ALA A 152 -37.51 -32.84 86.43
N ILE A 153 -37.46 -33.83 85.52
CA ILE A 153 -37.72 -35.28 85.85
C ILE A 153 -36.68 -35.80 86.79
N SER A 154 -35.41 -35.55 86.60
CA SER A 154 -34.36 -35.94 87.48
C SER A 154 -34.52 -35.36 88.88
N LEU A 155 -34.94 -34.12 88.97
CA LEU A 155 -35.19 -33.49 90.28
C LEU A 155 -36.40 -34.14 91.00
N GLU A 156 -37.49 -34.39 90.30
CA GLU A 156 -38.65 -35.09 90.84
C GLU A 156 -38.28 -36.47 91.30
N LEU A 157 -37.50 -37.26 90.54
CA LEU A 157 -37.05 -38.56 90.94
C LEU A 157 -36.19 -38.52 92.20
N ALA A 158 -35.28 -37.57 92.27
CA ALA A 158 -34.47 -37.40 93.50
C ALA A 158 -35.35 -37.05 94.71
N ASN A 159 -36.34 -36.23 94.55
CA ASN A 159 -37.29 -35.87 95.63
C ASN A 159 -38.15 -37.06 96.06
N ILE A 160 -38.60 -37.88 95.13
CA ILE A 160 -39.39 -39.11 95.38
C ILE A 160 -38.50 -40.10 96.08
N THR A 161 -37.26 -40.31 95.72
CA THR A 161 -36.30 -41.18 96.31
C THR A 161 -36.04 -40.79 97.78
N LYS A 162 -35.83 -39.48 98.01
CA LYS A 162 -35.67 -38.97 99.34
C LYS A 162 -36.90 -39.20 100.22
N THR A 163 -38.11 -38.96 99.75
CA THR A 163 -39.35 -39.19 100.45
C THR A 163 -39.54 -40.69 100.77
N ALA A 164 -39.17 -41.55 99.85
CA ALA A 164 -39.23 -42.96 100.12
C ALA A 164 -38.24 -43.41 101.16
N GLU A 165 -37.00 -42.92 101.24
CA GLU A 165 -36.04 -43.18 102.22
C GLU A 165 -36.49 -42.75 103.61
N PHE A 166 -37.11 -41.57 103.75
CA PHE A 166 -37.72 -41.09 104.98
C PHE A 166 -38.88 -41.94 105.44
N ALA A 167 -39.66 -42.50 104.55
CA ALA A 167 -40.83 -43.37 104.91
C ALA A 167 -40.42 -44.77 105.42
N ILE A 168 -39.25 -45.25 105.18
CA ILE A 168 -38.70 -46.54 105.64
C ILE A 168 -38.13 -46.46 107.08
N GLU A 169 -37.64 -45.29 107.42
CA GLU A 169 -37.27 -45.02 108.79
C GLU A 169 -38.44 -44.86 109.66
#